data_2ead1e741baf2ed1f2fe5db5e1361e6a
#
_entry.id   2ead1e741baf2ed1f2fe5db5e1361e6a
#
_cell.length_a   1.000
_cell.length_b   1.000
_cell.length_c   1.000
_cell.angle_alpha   90.00
_cell.angle_beta   90.00
_cell.angle_gamma   90.00
#
_symmetry.space_group_name_H-M   'P 1'
#
loop_
_entity.id
_entity.type
_entity.pdbx_description
1 polymer ?
#
loop_
_entity_poly.entity_id
_entity_poly.type
_entity_poly.pdbx_seq_one_letter_code
_entity_poly.pdbx_strand_id
1 'polypeptide(L)'
;MINQPSHLENNVQGSLLVFEAQRQGAKERLEAAYIAFIKSVIGNPNFSFTLTLKPVMGNRRRSTKINDAEQAMDWFLHLLNTKCFGHGHRRKKFELGFFATIEGLELGQQPHWHGAIRLPKALPLDKFLHAFAYSKNRTKRFGCQCHLEPYYEHKWFRYITKTGMQSISPRFLRKGTL
;
A
#
# COMPACT_ATOMS: atom_id res chain seq x y z
N MET A 1 32.04 7.95 -47.16
CA MET A 1 32.77 8.36 -45.93
C MET A 1 31.86 8.06 -44.78
N ILE A 2 32.20 7.07 -43.96
CA ILE A 2 31.41 6.70 -42.77
C ILE A 2 31.99 7.52 -41.62
N ASN A 3 31.20 8.47 -41.08
CA ASN A 3 31.58 9.22 -39.89
C ASN A 3 31.67 8.26 -38.70
N GLN A 4 32.87 8.01 -38.22
CA GLN A 4 33.04 7.32 -36.90
C GLN A 4 32.64 8.28 -35.80
N PRO A 5 31.85 7.83 -34.79
CA PRO A 5 31.50 8.66 -33.64
C PRO A 5 32.77 9.06 -32.89
N SER A 6 32.81 10.31 -32.44
CA SER A 6 33.97 10.87 -31.74
C SER A 6 34.21 10.18 -30.40
N HIS A 7 35.48 10.05 -29.98
CA HIS A 7 35.89 9.49 -28.70
C HIS A 7 35.20 10.16 -27.47
N LEU A 8 34.73 11.38 -27.61
CA LEU A 8 33.99 12.13 -26.59
C LEU A 8 32.57 11.59 -26.37
N GLU A 9 31.86 11.20 -27.46
CA GLU A 9 30.51 10.65 -27.36
C GLU A 9 30.49 9.29 -26.63
N ASN A 10 31.48 8.45 -26.90
CA ASN A 10 31.62 7.15 -26.23
C ASN A 10 31.91 7.27 -24.74
N ASN A 11 32.67 8.30 -24.30
CA ASN A 11 32.95 8.53 -22.87
C ASN A 11 31.71 9.04 -22.09
N VAL A 12 30.92 9.91 -22.68
CA VAL A 12 29.68 10.42 -22.07
C VAL A 12 28.65 9.30 -21.91
N GLN A 13 28.54 8.46 -22.93
CA GLN A 13 27.59 7.34 -22.91
C GLN A 13 27.99 6.27 -21.86
N GLY A 14 29.28 5.99 -21.72
CA GLY A 14 29.81 5.10 -20.66
C GLY A 14 29.56 5.64 -19.24
N SER A 15 29.75 6.94 -19.03
CA SER A 15 29.49 7.60 -17.74
C SER A 15 28.01 7.60 -17.37
N LEU A 16 27.11 7.80 -18.35
CA LEU A 16 25.66 7.72 -18.16
C LEU A 16 25.22 6.31 -17.75
N LEU A 17 25.71 5.27 -18.40
CA LEU A 17 25.39 3.87 -18.08
C LEU A 17 25.85 3.48 -16.68
N VAL A 18 27.04 3.93 -16.26
CA VAL A 18 27.52 3.68 -14.90
C VAL A 18 26.66 4.39 -13.86
N PHE A 19 26.27 5.63 -14.12
CA PHE A 19 25.41 6.40 -13.22
C PHE A 19 24.01 5.76 -13.10
N GLU A 20 23.42 5.32 -14.21
CA GLU A 20 22.14 4.61 -14.21
C GLU A 20 22.20 3.27 -13.46
N ALA A 21 23.27 2.50 -13.65
CA ALA A 21 23.47 1.24 -12.91
C ALA A 21 23.60 1.46 -11.40
N GLN A 22 24.35 2.50 -10.98
CA GLN A 22 24.48 2.88 -9.57
C GLN A 22 23.16 3.33 -8.97
N ARG A 23 22.37 4.12 -9.71
CA ARG A 23 21.04 4.58 -9.30
C ARG A 23 20.06 3.42 -9.15
N GLN A 24 20.09 2.47 -10.10
CA GLN A 24 19.26 1.27 -10.05
C GLN A 24 19.60 0.40 -8.82
N GLY A 25 20.87 0.13 -8.58
CA GLY A 25 21.31 -0.63 -7.41
C GLY A 25 21.00 0.05 -6.07
N ALA A 26 21.01 1.40 -6.01
CA ALA A 26 20.57 2.15 -4.84
C ALA A 26 19.07 2.00 -4.59
N LYS A 27 18.26 2.05 -5.66
CA LYS A 27 16.81 1.84 -5.60
C LYS A 27 16.47 0.44 -5.08
N GLU A 28 17.11 -0.59 -5.61
CA GLU A 28 16.89 -1.98 -5.19
C GLU A 28 17.23 -2.21 -3.72
N ARG A 29 18.34 -1.64 -3.24
CA ARG A 29 18.73 -1.69 -1.81
C ARG A 29 17.69 -1.00 -0.93
N LEU A 30 17.18 0.15 -1.35
CA LEU A 30 16.15 0.88 -0.62
C LEU A 30 14.83 0.09 -0.55
N GLU A 31 14.41 -0.51 -1.68
CA GLU A 31 13.24 -1.39 -1.73
C GLU A 31 13.39 -2.58 -0.77
N ALA A 32 14.55 -3.27 -0.80
CA ALA A 32 14.83 -4.39 0.07
C ALA A 32 14.79 -4.00 1.56
N ALA A 33 15.43 -2.88 1.91
CA ALA A 33 15.42 -2.36 3.28
C ALA A 33 14.02 -2.01 3.75
N TYR A 34 13.21 -1.45 2.88
CA TYR A 34 11.85 -1.07 3.18
C TYR A 34 10.93 -2.30 3.37
N ILE A 35 11.06 -3.30 2.50
CA ILE A 35 10.37 -4.59 2.65
C ILE A 35 10.73 -5.24 3.99
N ALA A 36 12.03 -5.25 4.34
CA ALA A 36 12.49 -5.78 5.62
C ALA A 36 11.89 -5.02 6.81
N PHE A 37 11.81 -3.69 6.72
CA PHE A 37 11.19 -2.85 7.73
C PHE A 37 9.69 -3.17 7.90
N ILE A 38 8.91 -3.23 6.82
CA ILE A 38 7.49 -3.58 6.91
C ILE A 38 7.31 -4.96 7.56
N LYS A 39 8.09 -5.95 7.11
CA LYS A 39 8.05 -7.31 7.68
C LYS A 39 8.41 -7.33 9.17
N SER A 40 9.37 -6.51 9.59
CA SER A 40 9.74 -6.42 11.02
C SER A 40 8.60 -5.88 11.87
N VAL A 41 7.74 -5.01 11.32
CA VAL A 41 6.62 -4.41 12.05
C VAL A 41 5.38 -5.30 12.01
N ILE A 42 4.92 -5.70 10.81
CA ILE A 42 3.65 -6.44 10.68
C ILE A 42 3.82 -7.96 10.71
N GLY A 43 5.04 -8.49 10.57
CA GLY A 43 5.32 -9.91 10.38
C GLY A 43 4.93 -10.38 8.97
N ASN A 44 4.69 -11.69 8.82
CA ASN A 44 4.25 -12.26 7.54
C ASN A 44 2.75 -12.03 7.34
N PRO A 45 2.34 -11.23 6.34
CA PRO A 45 0.93 -11.02 6.04
C PRO A 45 0.24 -12.30 5.57
N ASN A 46 -1.07 -12.38 5.77
CA ASN A 46 -1.91 -13.45 5.23
C ASN A 46 -2.60 -13.01 3.94
N PHE A 47 -2.93 -11.72 3.84
CA PHE A 47 -3.67 -11.15 2.71
C PHE A 47 -3.04 -9.87 2.21
N SER A 48 -3.17 -9.63 0.91
CA SER A 48 -3.03 -8.34 0.26
C SER A 48 -4.40 -7.82 -0.17
N PHE A 49 -4.55 -6.50 -0.24
CA PHE A 49 -5.79 -5.89 -0.69
C PHE A 49 -5.56 -4.66 -1.57
N THR A 50 -6.55 -4.37 -2.40
CA THR A 50 -6.70 -3.09 -3.11
C THR A 50 -8.10 -2.56 -2.86
N LEU A 51 -8.21 -1.30 -2.43
CA LEU A 51 -9.47 -0.61 -2.18
C LEU A 51 -9.51 0.71 -2.96
N THR A 52 -10.33 0.81 -3.99
CA THR A 52 -10.49 2.05 -4.74
C THR A 52 -11.34 3.05 -3.98
N LEU A 53 -11.02 4.34 -4.11
CA LEU A 53 -11.82 5.43 -3.58
C LEU A 53 -12.81 5.91 -4.65
N LYS A 54 -14.01 6.26 -4.23
CA LYS A 54 -14.99 6.92 -5.11
C LYS A 54 -14.47 8.30 -5.49
N PRO A 55 -14.58 8.69 -6.76
CA PRO A 55 -14.29 10.06 -7.15
C PRO A 55 -15.20 11.03 -6.38
N VAL A 56 -14.64 12.18 -6.02
CA VAL A 56 -15.45 13.25 -5.39
C VAL A 56 -16.34 13.85 -6.48
N MET A 57 -17.64 13.56 -6.43
CA MET A 57 -18.62 14.18 -7.31
C MET A 57 -18.78 15.65 -6.93
N GLY A 58 -18.41 16.53 -7.81
CA GLY A 58 -18.62 17.97 -7.73
C GLY A 58 -18.31 18.59 -9.09
N ASN A 59 -18.88 19.77 -9.40
CA ASN A 59 -18.80 20.46 -10.70
C ASN A 59 -17.37 20.81 -11.17
N ARG A 60 -16.36 20.46 -10.41
CA ARG A 60 -14.96 20.46 -10.81
C ARG A 60 -14.35 19.14 -10.34
N ARG A 61 -13.64 18.43 -11.19
CA ARG A 61 -12.82 17.26 -10.88
C ARG A 61 -11.82 17.62 -9.77
N ARG A 62 -12.27 17.57 -8.53
CA ARG A 62 -11.37 17.77 -7.38
C ARG A 62 -10.63 16.46 -7.17
N SER A 63 -9.31 16.52 -7.16
CA SER A 63 -8.48 15.41 -6.67
C SER A 63 -8.95 15.04 -5.26
N THR A 64 -9.01 13.74 -4.97
CA THR A 64 -9.27 13.28 -3.60
C THR A 64 -8.15 13.82 -2.71
N LYS A 65 -8.51 14.62 -1.69
CA LYS A 65 -7.51 15.10 -0.73
C LYS A 65 -6.99 13.91 0.08
N ILE A 66 -5.71 13.88 0.33
CA ILE A 66 -5.07 12.83 1.14
C ILE A 66 -5.78 12.63 2.48
N ASN A 67 -6.17 13.70 3.16
CA ASN A 67 -6.88 13.64 4.43
C ASN A 67 -8.24 12.91 4.34
N ASP A 68 -8.99 13.08 3.25
CA ASP A 68 -10.27 12.39 3.04
C ASP A 68 -10.05 10.89 2.83
N ALA A 69 -8.98 10.54 2.12
CA ALA A 69 -8.59 9.16 1.91
C ALA A 69 -8.13 8.49 3.21
N GLU A 70 -7.34 9.18 4.01
CA GLU A 70 -6.87 8.70 5.31
C GLU A 70 -8.02 8.52 6.31
N GLN A 71 -8.96 9.46 6.37
CA GLN A 71 -10.17 9.32 7.21
C GLN A 71 -11.01 8.10 6.80
N ALA A 72 -11.14 7.84 5.50
CA ALA A 72 -11.85 6.66 5.02
C ALA A 72 -11.15 5.37 5.45
N MET A 73 -9.81 5.32 5.39
CA MET A 73 -9.03 4.17 5.82
C MET A 73 -9.07 3.97 7.33
N ASP A 74 -8.98 5.03 8.12
CA ASP A 74 -9.14 4.95 9.59
C ASP A 74 -10.51 4.39 9.97
N TRP A 75 -11.58 4.87 9.33
CA TRP A 75 -12.92 4.36 9.57
C TRP A 75 -13.05 2.89 9.19
N PHE A 76 -12.51 2.50 8.05
CA PHE A 76 -12.46 1.10 7.64
C PHE A 76 -11.74 0.22 8.66
N LEU A 77 -10.54 0.62 9.09
CA LEU A 77 -9.76 -0.11 10.08
C LEU A 77 -10.47 -0.22 11.42
N HIS A 78 -11.09 0.87 11.86
CA HIS A 78 -11.89 0.86 13.10
C HIS A 78 -13.03 -0.17 13.02
N LEU A 79 -13.79 -0.18 11.93
CA LEU A 79 -14.87 -1.14 11.71
C LEU A 79 -14.34 -2.58 11.64
N LEU A 80 -13.26 -2.79 10.88
CA LEU A 80 -12.64 -4.09 10.68
C LEU A 80 -12.16 -4.67 12.01
N ASN A 81 -11.39 -3.93 12.79
CA ASN A 81 -10.92 -4.36 14.10
C ASN A 81 -12.07 -4.58 15.08
N THR A 82 -13.09 -3.70 15.07
CA THR A 82 -14.28 -3.86 15.91
C THR A 82 -15.03 -5.15 15.57
N LYS A 83 -15.18 -5.49 14.30
CA LYS A 83 -15.87 -6.72 13.88
C LYS A 83 -15.03 -7.97 14.17
N CYS A 84 -13.72 -7.90 13.98
CA CYS A 84 -12.82 -9.02 14.28
C CYS A 84 -12.74 -9.32 15.77
N PHE A 85 -12.62 -8.29 16.60
CA PHE A 85 -12.26 -8.45 18.02
C PHE A 85 -13.34 -7.99 19.02
N GLY A 86 -14.39 -7.30 18.56
CA GLY A 86 -15.47 -6.84 19.43
C GLY A 86 -14.98 -6.03 20.64
N HIS A 87 -15.32 -6.48 21.83
CA HIS A 87 -14.86 -5.86 23.08
C HIS A 87 -13.33 -5.90 23.26
N GLY A 88 -12.64 -6.89 22.68
CA GLY A 88 -11.18 -6.98 22.70
C GLY A 88 -10.52 -5.77 22.04
N HIS A 89 -11.04 -5.28 20.91
CA HIS A 89 -10.55 -4.06 20.30
C HIS A 89 -10.72 -2.83 21.18
N ARG A 90 -11.90 -2.65 21.78
CA ARG A 90 -12.22 -1.48 22.58
C ARG A 90 -11.45 -1.43 23.90
N ARG A 91 -11.40 -2.55 24.65
CA ARG A 91 -10.84 -2.61 26.00
C ARG A 91 -9.37 -2.99 26.04
N LYS A 92 -8.96 -3.96 25.22
CA LYS A 92 -7.62 -4.54 25.24
C LYS A 92 -6.75 -4.06 24.08
N LYS A 93 -7.29 -3.18 23.20
CA LYS A 93 -6.58 -2.63 22.02
C LYS A 93 -6.09 -3.72 21.05
N PHE A 94 -6.85 -4.83 20.93
CA PHE A 94 -6.53 -5.84 19.93
C PHE A 94 -6.71 -5.28 18.53
N GLU A 95 -5.69 -5.45 17.69
CA GLU A 95 -5.64 -4.92 16.32
C GLU A 95 -4.99 -5.94 15.38
N LEU A 96 -5.42 -5.92 14.13
CA LEU A 96 -4.77 -6.64 13.04
C LEU A 96 -3.39 -6.04 12.76
N GLY A 97 -2.41 -6.88 12.38
CA GLY A 97 -1.23 -6.39 11.69
C GLY A 97 -1.65 -5.79 10.35
N PHE A 98 -1.26 -4.56 10.08
CA PHE A 98 -1.78 -3.82 8.93
C PHE A 98 -0.75 -2.88 8.35
N PHE A 99 -0.71 -2.82 7.03
CA PHE A 99 0.07 -1.86 6.27
C PHE A 99 -0.74 -1.40 5.06
N ALA A 100 -0.70 -0.10 4.76
CA ALA A 100 -1.31 0.43 3.54
C ALA A 100 -0.55 1.62 2.97
N THR A 101 -0.59 1.71 1.64
CA THR A 101 -0.12 2.84 0.83
C THR A 101 -1.25 3.36 -0.03
N ILE A 102 -1.21 4.64 -0.37
CA ILE A 102 -2.17 5.25 -1.29
C ILE A 102 -1.49 5.64 -2.60
N GLU A 103 -2.16 5.36 -3.70
CA GLU A 103 -1.73 5.72 -5.05
C GLU A 103 -2.85 6.46 -5.79
N GLY A 104 -2.49 7.10 -6.92
CA GLY A 104 -3.46 7.75 -7.81
C GLY A 104 -4.07 9.03 -7.25
N LEU A 105 -3.36 9.76 -6.38
CA LEU A 105 -3.81 11.08 -5.89
C LEU A 105 -3.64 12.19 -6.92
N GLU A 106 -2.91 11.92 -7.99
CA GLU A 106 -2.67 12.87 -9.07
C GLU A 106 -3.93 13.13 -9.90
N LEU A 107 -3.96 14.29 -10.56
CA LEU A 107 -5.09 14.69 -11.37
C LEU A 107 -5.35 13.69 -12.52
N GLY A 108 -6.58 13.19 -12.61
CA GLY A 108 -6.98 12.24 -13.66
C GLY A 108 -6.79 10.77 -13.32
N GLN A 109 -6.16 10.45 -12.21
CA GLN A 109 -6.04 9.08 -11.72
C GLN A 109 -7.17 8.76 -10.71
N GLN A 110 -7.48 7.48 -10.57
CA GLN A 110 -8.42 7.02 -9.55
C GLN A 110 -7.64 6.63 -8.29
N PRO A 111 -7.82 7.35 -7.18
CA PRO A 111 -7.13 7.04 -5.94
C PRO A 111 -7.53 5.66 -5.42
N HIS A 112 -6.54 4.91 -4.95
CA HIS A 112 -6.76 3.59 -4.37
C HIS A 112 -5.70 3.27 -3.32
N TRP A 113 -6.10 2.46 -2.35
CA TRP A 113 -5.25 1.93 -1.31
C TRP A 113 -4.77 0.54 -1.71
N HIS A 114 -3.47 0.30 -1.54
CA HIS A 114 -2.88 -1.03 -1.52
C HIS A 114 -2.43 -1.33 -0.11
N GLY A 115 -2.60 -2.58 0.33
CA GLY A 115 -2.19 -2.92 1.67
C GLY A 115 -2.02 -4.42 1.91
N ALA A 116 -1.49 -4.73 3.09
CA ALA A 116 -1.34 -6.09 3.58
C ALA A 116 -1.89 -6.22 4.99
N ILE A 117 -2.45 -7.39 5.28
CA ILE A 117 -3.07 -7.71 6.56
C ILE A 117 -2.47 -9.00 7.10
N ARG A 118 -2.04 -8.96 8.36
CA ARG A 118 -1.67 -10.13 9.15
C ARG A 118 -2.80 -10.47 10.11
N LEU A 119 -3.29 -11.70 10.00
CA LEU A 119 -4.28 -12.23 10.92
C LEU A 119 -3.57 -12.85 12.13
N PRO A 120 -4.08 -12.62 13.36
CA PRO A 120 -3.67 -13.42 14.50
C PRO A 120 -4.16 -14.86 14.35
N LYS A 121 -3.38 -15.82 14.83
CA LYS A 121 -3.68 -17.25 14.71
C LYS A 121 -5.06 -17.64 15.27
N ALA A 122 -5.52 -16.93 16.31
CA ALA A 122 -6.79 -17.20 16.96
C ALA A 122 -8.02 -16.61 16.24
N LEU A 123 -7.82 -15.81 15.19
CA LEU A 123 -8.93 -15.21 14.44
C LEU A 123 -9.39 -16.17 13.33
N PRO A 124 -10.63 -16.68 13.37
CA PRO A 124 -11.19 -17.51 12.32
C PRO A 124 -11.24 -16.76 10.98
N LEU A 125 -10.89 -17.46 9.90
CA LEU A 125 -10.81 -16.87 8.56
C LEU A 125 -12.16 -16.34 8.06
N ASP A 126 -13.21 -17.12 8.24
CA ASP A 126 -14.58 -16.76 7.88
C ASP A 126 -15.04 -15.48 8.58
N LYS A 127 -14.74 -15.35 9.87
CA LYS A 127 -15.01 -14.14 10.65
C LYS A 127 -14.28 -12.92 10.07
N PHE A 128 -13.00 -13.10 9.70
CA PHE A 128 -12.24 -12.03 9.07
C PHE A 128 -12.83 -11.61 7.72
N LEU A 129 -13.15 -12.57 6.86
CA LEU A 129 -13.71 -12.30 5.52
C LEU A 129 -15.05 -11.54 5.62
N HIS A 130 -15.94 -11.96 6.55
CA HIS A 130 -17.19 -11.24 6.82
C HIS A 130 -16.93 -9.83 7.37
N ALA A 131 -15.97 -9.68 8.31
CA ALA A 131 -15.60 -8.38 8.86
C ALA A 131 -15.04 -7.43 7.78
N PHE A 132 -14.20 -7.93 6.89
CA PHE A 132 -13.63 -7.17 5.79
C PHE A 132 -14.72 -6.68 4.83
N ALA A 133 -15.58 -7.58 4.35
CA ALA A 133 -16.68 -7.25 3.45
C ALA A 133 -17.64 -6.22 4.09
N TYR A 134 -18.00 -6.43 5.35
CA TYR A 134 -18.84 -5.50 6.11
C TYR A 134 -18.19 -4.10 6.19
N SER A 135 -16.94 -4.03 6.59
CA SER A 135 -16.22 -2.78 6.81
C SER A 135 -16.05 -2.00 5.51
N LYS A 136 -15.69 -2.70 4.42
CA LYS A 136 -15.62 -2.14 3.07
C LYS A 136 -16.95 -1.52 2.65
N ASN A 137 -18.07 -2.26 2.80
CA ASN A 137 -19.39 -1.79 2.38
C ASN A 137 -19.92 -0.62 3.24
N ARG A 138 -19.51 -0.54 4.51
CA ARG A 138 -19.89 0.56 5.43
C ARG A 138 -19.01 1.79 5.27
N THR A 139 -17.86 1.68 4.63
CA THR A 139 -16.99 2.82 4.33
C THR A 139 -17.45 3.49 3.04
N LYS A 140 -18.31 4.50 3.17
CA LYS A 140 -19.02 5.16 2.04
C LYS A 140 -18.10 5.68 0.94
N ARG A 141 -16.86 6.01 1.27
CA ARG A 141 -15.84 6.54 0.35
C ARG A 141 -15.18 5.47 -0.52
N PHE A 142 -15.31 4.19 -0.19
CA PHE A 142 -14.77 3.12 -1.02
C PHE A 142 -15.69 2.83 -2.21
N GLY A 143 -15.07 2.56 -3.36
CA GLY A 143 -15.72 2.17 -4.60
C GLY A 143 -16.13 0.70 -4.62
N CYS A 144 -16.65 0.27 -5.75
CA CYS A 144 -17.04 -1.13 -5.98
C CYS A 144 -15.81 -2.02 -6.19
N GLN A 145 -14.75 -1.50 -6.81
CA GLN A 145 -13.54 -2.27 -7.06
C GLN A 145 -12.78 -2.49 -5.75
N CYS A 146 -12.72 -3.76 -5.36
CA CYS A 146 -12.05 -4.21 -4.17
C CYS A 146 -11.49 -5.60 -4.44
N HIS A 147 -10.19 -5.76 -4.20
CA HIS A 147 -9.52 -7.05 -4.28
C HIS A 147 -8.98 -7.39 -2.89
N LEU A 148 -9.21 -8.62 -2.46
CA LEU A 148 -8.61 -9.23 -1.27
C LEU A 148 -8.12 -10.60 -1.70
N GLU A 149 -6.82 -10.81 -1.64
CA GLU A 149 -6.16 -12.01 -2.15
C GLU A 149 -5.20 -12.57 -1.11
N PRO A 150 -4.93 -13.88 -1.10
CA PRO A 150 -3.83 -14.43 -0.34
C PRO A 150 -2.53 -13.69 -0.67
N TYR A 151 -1.73 -13.43 0.35
CA TYR A 151 -0.49 -12.69 0.18
C TYR A 151 0.57 -13.54 -0.54
N TYR A 152 1.06 -13.05 -1.68
CA TYR A 152 2.14 -13.65 -2.45
C TYR A 152 3.36 -12.72 -2.48
N GLU A 153 4.41 -13.11 -1.79
CA GLU A 153 5.58 -12.28 -1.42
C GLU A 153 6.28 -11.56 -2.59
N HIS A 154 6.41 -12.23 -3.76
CA HIS A 154 7.28 -11.72 -4.82
C HIS A 154 6.69 -10.63 -5.73
N LYS A 155 5.36 -10.55 -5.84
CA LYS A 155 4.71 -9.61 -6.77
C LYS A 155 4.23 -8.35 -6.08
N TRP A 156 3.76 -8.46 -4.85
CA TRP A 156 3.06 -7.38 -4.18
C TRP A 156 3.98 -6.26 -3.72
N PHE A 157 5.14 -6.55 -3.13
CA PHE A 157 6.07 -5.51 -2.69
C PHE A 157 6.63 -4.69 -3.86
N ARG A 158 6.98 -5.32 -4.98
CA ARG A 158 7.41 -4.59 -6.19
C ARG A 158 6.31 -3.66 -6.71
N TYR A 159 5.07 -4.06 -6.53
CA TYR A 159 3.94 -3.26 -6.98
C TYR A 159 3.76 -1.99 -6.13
N ILE A 160 3.80 -2.10 -4.80
CA ILE A 160 3.61 -0.95 -3.89
C ILE A 160 4.81 -0.01 -3.80
N THR A 161 6.00 -0.47 -4.16
CA THR A 161 7.21 0.37 -4.20
C THR A 161 7.39 1.07 -5.56
N LYS A 162 6.55 0.75 -6.53
CA LYS A 162 6.62 1.30 -7.89
C LYS A 162 6.51 2.83 -7.94
N THR A 163 5.69 3.42 -7.10
CA THR A 163 5.48 4.87 -7.00
C THR A 163 6.41 5.56 -5.98
N GLY A 164 7.30 4.78 -5.35
CA GLY A 164 8.25 5.28 -4.37
C GLY A 164 7.68 5.44 -2.96
N MET A 165 8.53 5.86 -2.02
CA MET A 165 8.18 5.96 -0.60
C MET A 165 7.20 7.09 -0.25
N GLN A 166 6.90 7.97 -1.19
CA GLN A 166 6.01 9.12 -0.98
C GLN A 166 4.53 8.71 -0.76
N SER A 167 4.16 7.52 -1.21
CA SER A 167 2.79 6.99 -1.05
C SER A 167 2.51 6.34 0.31
N ILE A 168 3.53 6.28 1.18
CA ILE A 168 3.47 5.55 2.44
C ILE A 168 3.12 6.47 3.57
N SER A 169 1.97 6.24 4.16
CA SER A 169 1.60 6.90 5.41
C SER A 169 2.02 6.02 6.60
N PRO A 170 2.96 6.47 7.46
CA PRO A 170 3.32 5.75 8.68
C PRO A 170 2.12 5.47 9.59
N ARG A 171 1.06 6.26 9.44
CA ARG A 171 -0.21 6.12 10.16
C ARG A 171 -0.86 4.75 9.97
N PHE A 172 -0.65 4.13 8.80
CA PHE A 172 -1.23 2.83 8.45
C PHE A 172 -0.23 1.67 8.52
N LEU A 173 0.80 1.83 9.32
CA LEU A 173 1.71 0.75 9.68
C LEU A 173 1.43 0.32 11.14
N ARG A 174 0.73 -0.81 11.33
CA ARG A 174 0.30 -1.33 12.62
C ARG A 174 0.89 -2.71 12.86
N LYS A 175 1.57 -2.88 14.00
CA LYS A 175 2.18 -4.18 14.38
C LYS A 175 1.13 -5.29 14.56
N GLY A 176 -0.07 -4.93 14.94
CA GLY A 176 -1.06 -5.89 15.42
C GLY A 176 -0.77 -6.33 16.86
N THR A 177 -1.83 -6.42 17.63
CA THR A 177 -1.77 -6.85 19.03
C THR A 177 -2.84 -7.90 19.29
N LEU A 178 -2.44 -9.00 19.90
CA LEU A 178 -3.29 -10.00 20.53
C LEU A 178 -2.85 -10.18 21.95
#